data_c47a3915d6fca13a61d30a5144495c2d
#
_entry.id   c47a3915d6fca13a61d30a5144495c2d
#
_cell.length_a   1.000
_cell.length_b   1.000
_cell.length_c   1.000
_cell.angle_alpha   90.00
_cell.angle_beta   90.00
_cell.angle_gamma   90.00
#
_symmetry.space_group_name_H-M   'P 1'
#
loop_
_entity.id
_entity.type
_entity.pdbx_description
1 polymer ?
#
loop_
_entity_poly.entity_id
_entity_poly.type
_entity_poly.pdbx_seq_one_letter_code
_entity_poly.pdbx_strand_id
1 'polypeptide(L)'
;MNNKSTRNKLNLRAIIVLLAVLILAFMFVFNLFKSNRNAKIAKEKVKANITKVSKFNFSTVVDVEAELQKMKEAENGGSEDGKNYRTIFANCAIVGDSITEGLTVYGFLGEEQVFSAVGGAVSKDEAMFDKAAATYPKAAFFSYGMNDMGNFNGDADSFIEQYSNLINKFKKKSPKTKIFVNGISTPDESAISANKVLGNYKNFNNKIKAMCKKLKVTYIDTAHILVDDPSLYAGDGIHVQPAYYVIWLDLMQKKAGL
;
A
#
# COMPACT_ATOMS: atom_id res chain seq x y z
N MET A 1 -26.86 -64.27 10.36
CA MET A 1 -27.11 -63.10 9.48
C MET A 1 -26.17 -61.94 9.76
N ASN A 2 -24.84 -62.08 9.85
CA ASN A 2 -23.96 -60.96 10.31
C ASN A 2 -22.77 -60.67 9.40
N ASN A 3 -22.74 -61.19 8.17
CA ASN A 3 -21.54 -61.06 7.31
C ASN A 3 -21.69 -60.03 6.16
N LYS A 4 -22.89 -59.51 5.86
CA LYS A 4 -23.10 -58.52 4.82
C LYS A 4 -22.83 -57.05 5.29
N SER A 5 -23.05 -56.76 6.57
CA SER A 5 -22.87 -55.39 7.13
C SER A 5 -21.38 -55.01 7.25
N THR A 6 -20.52 -55.93 7.62
CA THR A 6 -19.05 -55.71 7.74
C THR A 6 -18.37 -55.53 6.40
N ARG A 7 -18.81 -56.27 5.37
CA ARG A 7 -18.23 -56.16 4.01
C ARG A 7 -18.55 -54.82 3.36
N ASN A 8 -19.76 -54.28 3.56
CA ASN A 8 -20.13 -52.97 3.04
C ASN A 8 -19.40 -51.80 3.75
N LYS A 9 -19.10 -51.91 5.05
CA LYS A 9 -18.30 -50.91 5.78
C LYS A 9 -16.82 -50.91 5.37
N LEU A 10 -16.23 -52.08 5.09
CA LEU A 10 -14.87 -52.17 4.56
C LEU A 10 -14.76 -51.55 3.17
N ASN A 11 -15.71 -51.83 2.29
CA ASN A 11 -15.73 -51.26 0.95
C ASN A 11 -15.91 -49.74 0.96
N LEU A 12 -16.73 -49.19 1.86
CA LEU A 12 -16.92 -47.73 1.98
C LEU A 12 -15.63 -47.02 2.45
N ARG A 13 -14.92 -47.59 3.42
CA ARG A 13 -13.61 -47.05 3.86
C ARG A 13 -12.58 -47.11 2.76
N ALA A 14 -12.50 -48.18 1.99
CA ALA A 14 -11.61 -48.31 0.86
C ALA A 14 -11.92 -47.25 -0.24
N ILE A 15 -13.21 -47.00 -0.51
CA ILE A 15 -13.65 -45.99 -1.45
C ILE A 15 -13.25 -44.58 -0.97
N ILE A 16 -13.43 -44.28 0.32
CA ILE A 16 -13.05 -42.96 0.90
C ILE A 16 -11.53 -42.75 0.79
N VAL A 17 -10.73 -43.76 1.10
CA VAL A 17 -9.26 -43.68 0.97
C VAL A 17 -8.86 -43.50 -0.49
N LEU A 18 -9.48 -44.18 -1.42
CA LEU A 18 -9.21 -44.05 -2.85
C LEU A 18 -9.54 -42.65 -3.35
N LEU A 19 -10.68 -42.09 -2.94
CA LEU A 19 -11.07 -40.73 -3.27
C LEU A 19 -10.10 -39.67 -2.69
N ALA A 20 -9.64 -39.88 -1.46
CA ALA A 20 -8.65 -38.98 -0.84
C ALA A 20 -7.31 -38.99 -1.60
N VAL A 21 -6.84 -40.16 -2.02
CA VAL A 21 -5.62 -40.33 -2.85
C VAL A 21 -5.78 -39.66 -4.21
N LEU A 22 -6.95 -39.78 -4.86
CA LEU A 22 -7.25 -39.14 -6.13
C LEU A 22 -7.27 -37.62 -6.01
N ILE A 23 -7.85 -37.09 -4.92
CA ILE A 23 -7.87 -35.64 -4.65
C ILE A 23 -6.44 -35.12 -4.44
N LEU A 24 -5.62 -35.80 -3.65
CA LEU A 24 -4.21 -35.44 -3.44
C LEU A 24 -3.41 -35.46 -4.73
N ALA A 25 -3.59 -36.51 -5.56
CA ALA A 25 -2.96 -36.59 -6.86
C ALA A 25 -3.39 -35.46 -7.79
N PHE A 26 -4.68 -35.14 -7.81
CA PHE A 26 -5.21 -34.01 -8.58
C PHE A 26 -4.63 -32.64 -8.10
N MET A 27 -4.56 -32.42 -6.79
CA MET A 27 -3.94 -31.21 -6.22
C MET A 27 -2.45 -31.13 -6.58
N PHE A 28 -1.73 -32.22 -6.55
CA PHE A 28 -0.31 -32.28 -6.95
C PHE A 28 -0.12 -31.95 -8.43
N VAL A 29 -0.89 -32.56 -9.33
CA VAL A 29 -0.88 -32.29 -10.77
C VAL A 29 -1.28 -30.81 -11.04
N PHE A 30 -2.32 -30.31 -10.35
CA PHE A 30 -2.74 -28.92 -10.49
C PHE A 30 -1.65 -27.92 -10.05
N ASN A 31 -0.93 -28.21 -8.96
CA ASN A 31 0.21 -27.40 -8.52
C ASN A 31 1.37 -27.42 -9.53
N LEU A 32 1.69 -28.57 -10.12
CA LEU A 32 2.68 -28.67 -11.20
C LEU A 32 2.27 -27.84 -12.43
N PHE A 33 1.00 -27.91 -12.81
CA PHE A 33 0.47 -27.12 -13.93
C PHE A 33 0.53 -25.61 -13.67
N LYS A 34 0.19 -25.19 -12.44
CA LYS A 34 0.27 -23.79 -11.99
C LYS A 34 1.72 -23.30 -11.97
N SER A 35 2.66 -24.11 -11.48
CA SER A 35 4.10 -23.81 -11.46
C SER A 35 4.66 -23.65 -12.87
N ASN A 36 4.35 -24.57 -13.79
CA ASN A 36 4.77 -24.49 -15.18
C ASN A 36 4.20 -23.26 -15.92
N ARG A 37 2.94 -22.90 -15.64
CA ARG A 37 2.31 -21.71 -16.23
C ARG A 37 2.98 -20.42 -15.74
N ASN A 38 3.31 -20.35 -14.45
CA ASN A 38 4.01 -19.20 -13.87
C ASN A 38 5.45 -19.08 -14.43
N ALA A 39 6.15 -20.18 -14.59
CA ALA A 39 7.48 -20.19 -15.22
C ALA A 39 7.45 -19.76 -16.70
N LYS A 40 6.39 -20.13 -17.44
CA LYS A 40 6.20 -19.69 -18.83
C LYS A 40 5.93 -18.18 -18.91
N ILE A 41 5.04 -17.66 -18.04
CA ILE A 41 4.74 -16.22 -17.95
C ILE A 41 6.00 -15.42 -17.57
N ALA A 42 6.82 -15.91 -16.63
CA ALA A 42 8.06 -15.27 -16.25
C ALA A 42 9.06 -15.22 -17.44
N LYS A 43 9.20 -16.33 -18.17
CA LYS A 43 10.05 -16.38 -19.38
C LYS A 43 9.57 -15.42 -20.48
N GLU A 44 8.26 -15.32 -20.68
CA GLU A 44 7.70 -14.38 -21.69
C GLU A 44 7.90 -12.91 -21.26
N LYS A 45 7.76 -12.60 -19.96
CA LYS A 45 8.08 -11.25 -19.44
C LYS A 45 9.55 -10.91 -19.59
N VAL A 46 10.46 -11.84 -19.27
CA VAL A 46 11.91 -11.64 -19.48
C VAL A 46 12.21 -11.43 -20.96
N LYS A 47 11.64 -12.24 -21.85
CA LYS A 47 11.82 -12.06 -23.30
C LYS A 47 11.28 -10.72 -23.81
N ALA A 48 10.11 -10.29 -23.31
CA ALA A 48 9.53 -8.98 -23.65
C ALA A 48 10.43 -7.82 -23.15
N ASN A 49 10.99 -7.94 -21.94
CA ASN A 49 11.92 -6.95 -21.40
C ASN A 49 13.25 -6.91 -22.18
N ILE A 50 13.82 -8.07 -22.54
CA ILE A 50 15.01 -8.16 -23.40
C ILE A 50 14.73 -7.50 -24.76
N THR A 51 13.54 -7.71 -25.34
CA THR A 51 13.17 -7.08 -26.62
C THR A 51 12.97 -5.56 -26.48
N LYS A 52 12.51 -5.08 -25.31
CA LYS A 52 12.47 -3.65 -25.03
C LYS A 52 13.89 -3.06 -24.92
N VAL A 53 14.77 -3.72 -24.16
CA VAL A 53 16.17 -3.28 -23.98
C VAL A 53 16.94 -3.32 -25.31
N SER A 54 16.72 -4.35 -26.14
CA SER A 54 17.39 -4.44 -27.45
C SER A 54 16.93 -3.42 -28.51
N LYS A 55 15.78 -2.75 -28.25
CA LYS A 55 15.29 -1.63 -29.07
C LYS A 55 15.87 -0.28 -28.66
N PHE A 56 16.52 -0.18 -27.49
CA PHE A 56 17.27 1.01 -27.11
C PHE A 56 18.56 1.04 -27.93
N ASN A 57 18.59 1.92 -28.91
CA ASN A 57 19.78 2.17 -29.71
C ASN A 57 20.68 3.14 -28.92
N PHE A 58 21.56 2.59 -28.07
CA PHE A 58 22.55 3.39 -27.35
C PHE A 58 23.59 3.89 -28.37
N SER A 59 23.36 5.08 -28.90
CA SER A 59 24.22 5.66 -29.95
C SER A 59 25.55 6.20 -29.41
N THR A 60 25.65 6.47 -28.10
CA THR A 60 26.86 6.96 -27.43
C THR A 60 27.00 6.51 -25.98
N VAL A 61 28.24 6.49 -25.46
CA VAL A 61 28.52 6.23 -24.02
C VAL A 61 27.82 7.26 -23.12
N VAL A 62 27.65 8.49 -23.61
CA VAL A 62 26.97 9.58 -22.88
C VAL A 62 25.49 9.27 -22.63
N ASP A 63 24.80 8.62 -23.60
CA ASP A 63 23.40 8.25 -23.44
C ASP A 63 23.23 7.14 -22.39
N VAL A 64 24.20 6.21 -22.33
CA VAL A 64 24.21 5.13 -21.31
C VAL A 64 24.48 5.70 -19.92
N GLU A 65 25.42 6.63 -19.80
CA GLU A 65 25.74 7.29 -18.52
C GLU A 65 24.56 8.13 -18.02
N ALA A 66 23.90 8.88 -18.91
CA ALA A 66 22.72 9.67 -18.56
C ALA A 66 21.55 8.77 -18.08
N GLU A 67 21.32 7.62 -18.73
CA GLU A 67 20.28 6.67 -18.34
C GLU A 67 20.65 5.94 -17.03
N LEU A 68 21.94 5.58 -16.85
CA LEU A 68 22.44 5.03 -15.57
C LEU A 68 22.32 6.04 -14.43
N GLN A 69 22.55 7.31 -14.70
CA GLN A 69 22.40 8.38 -13.74
C GLN A 69 20.93 8.54 -13.34
N LYS A 70 20.00 8.55 -14.29
CA LYS A 70 18.55 8.56 -14.04
C LYS A 70 18.09 7.33 -13.24
N MET A 71 18.61 6.14 -13.57
CA MET A 71 18.30 4.92 -12.81
C MET A 71 18.84 4.98 -11.38
N LYS A 72 20.07 5.50 -11.17
CA LYS A 72 20.64 5.72 -9.84
C LYS A 72 19.87 6.78 -9.04
N GLU A 73 19.41 7.83 -9.70
CA GLU A 73 18.58 8.86 -9.08
C GLU A 73 17.21 8.32 -8.69
N ALA A 74 16.60 7.46 -9.49
CA ALA A 74 15.38 6.73 -9.18
C ALA A 74 15.59 5.72 -8.03
N GLU A 75 16.70 4.97 -8.02
CA GLU A 75 17.07 4.07 -6.91
C GLU A 75 17.35 4.83 -5.60
N ASN A 76 17.80 6.09 -5.67
CA ASN A 76 18.09 6.92 -4.51
C ASN A 76 16.91 7.79 -4.07
N GLY A 77 15.71 7.60 -4.64
CA GLY A 77 14.51 8.38 -4.28
C GLY A 77 14.59 9.84 -4.72
N GLY A 78 15.36 10.13 -5.77
CA GLY A 78 15.44 11.47 -6.37
C GLY A 78 14.21 11.77 -7.22
N SER A 79 13.65 12.99 -7.07
CA SER A 79 12.71 13.57 -8.03
C SER A 79 13.45 14.15 -9.22
N GLU A 80 12.75 14.47 -10.33
CA GLU A 80 13.33 15.21 -11.47
C GLU A 80 13.99 16.53 -11.03
N ASP A 81 13.58 17.09 -9.90
CA ASP A 81 14.14 18.30 -9.28
C ASP A 81 15.42 18.03 -8.46
N GLY A 82 15.99 16.84 -8.48
CA GLY A 82 17.20 16.46 -7.74
C GLY A 82 17.04 16.34 -6.22
N LYS A 83 15.82 16.31 -5.70
CA LYS A 83 15.55 16.13 -4.26
C LYS A 83 15.77 14.69 -3.84
N ASN A 84 16.54 14.48 -2.78
CA ASN A 84 16.69 13.18 -2.15
C ASN A 84 15.70 13.05 -0.97
N TYR A 85 14.51 12.51 -1.23
CA TYR A 85 13.48 12.37 -0.21
C TYR A 85 13.87 11.42 0.91
N ARG A 86 14.69 10.40 0.68
CA ARG A 86 15.20 9.53 1.75
C ARG A 86 16.00 10.31 2.78
N THR A 87 16.81 11.27 2.33
CA THR A 87 17.57 12.15 3.22
C THR A 87 16.67 13.18 3.91
N ILE A 88 15.75 13.80 3.19
CA ILE A 88 14.81 14.79 3.74
C ILE A 88 13.96 14.17 4.85
N PHE A 89 13.41 12.98 4.62
CA PHE A 89 12.58 12.24 5.57
C PHE A 89 13.39 11.30 6.48
N ALA A 90 14.72 11.44 6.56
CA ALA A 90 15.53 10.68 7.52
C ALA A 90 14.99 10.85 8.94
N ASN A 91 14.89 9.74 9.69
CA ASN A 91 14.26 9.69 11.01
C ASN A 91 12.78 10.13 11.04
N CYS A 92 12.05 9.98 9.94
CA CYS A 92 10.60 10.09 9.89
C CYS A 92 9.97 8.71 9.74
N ALA A 93 8.69 8.59 10.12
CA ALA A 93 7.88 7.41 9.89
C ALA A 93 6.64 7.81 9.10
N ILE A 94 6.38 7.13 7.98
CA ILE A 94 5.17 7.26 7.18
C ILE A 94 4.38 5.97 7.34
N VAL A 95 3.16 6.06 7.86
CA VAL A 95 2.34 4.91 8.25
C VAL A 95 1.02 4.97 7.50
N GLY A 96 0.66 3.90 6.78
CA GLY A 96 -0.56 3.94 5.99
C GLY A 96 -0.88 2.66 5.20
N ASP A 97 -1.72 2.82 4.20
CA ASP A 97 -2.24 1.75 3.35
C ASP A 97 -1.42 1.52 2.07
N SER A 98 -2.02 0.91 1.05
CA SER A 98 -1.39 0.63 -0.25
C SER A 98 -0.91 1.87 -1.01
N ILE A 99 -1.54 3.04 -0.82
CA ILE A 99 -1.06 4.30 -1.41
C ILE A 99 0.26 4.68 -0.74
N THR A 100 0.36 4.54 0.58
CA THR A 100 1.61 4.78 1.32
C THR A 100 2.72 3.80 0.92
N GLU A 101 2.37 2.54 0.64
CA GLU A 101 3.33 1.52 0.17
C GLU A 101 4.01 1.90 -1.15
N GLY A 102 3.30 2.63 -2.00
CA GLY A 102 3.87 3.16 -3.24
C GLY A 102 5.15 4.00 -3.05
N LEU A 103 5.34 4.61 -1.87
CA LEU A 103 6.58 5.34 -1.55
C LEU A 103 7.83 4.44 -1.61
N THR A 104 7.71 3.18 -1.19
CA THR A 104 8.80 2.19 -1.31
C THR A 104 8.81 1.52 -2.67
N VAL A 105 7.65 1.16 -3.21
CA VAL A 105 7.52 0.50 -4.52
C VAL A 105 8.12 1.33 -5.64
N TYR A 106 7.93 2.65 -5.61
CA TYR A 106 8.51 3.58 -6.59
C TYR A 106 9.87 4.16 -6.17
N GLY A 107 10.44 3.70 -5.04
CA GLY A 107 11.80 4.05 -4.62
C GLY A 107 11.99 5.43 -4.00
N PHE A 108 10.92 6.18 -3.71
CA PHE A 108 11.02 7.51 -3.08
C PHE A 108 11.55 7.45 -1.65
N LEU A 109 11.12 6.45 -0.86
CA LEU A 109 11.55 6.24 0.52
C LEU A 109 12.00 4.79 0.72
N GLY A 110 12.75 4.53 1.80
CA GLY A 110 13.18 3.19 2.20
C GLY A 110 12.16 2.50 3.14
N GLU A 111 12.31 1.18 3.28
CA GLU A 111 11.47 0.36 4.18
C GLU A 111 11.61 0.77 5.65
N GLU A 112 12.74 1.39 6.02
CA GLU A 112 12.99 1.91 7.36
C GLU A 112 12.14 3.16 7.69
N GLN A 113 11.57 3.81 6.67
CA GLN A 113 10.77 5.03 6.79
C GLN A 113 9.27 4.75 6.60
N VAL A 114 8.89 3.65 5.91
CA VAL A 114 7.52 3.36 5.50
C VAL A 114 7.00 2.13 6.22
N PHE A 115 5.90 2.29 6.92
CA PHE A 115 5.18 1.26 7.69
C PHE A 115 3.79 1.10 7.08
N SER A 116 3.66 0.27 6.07
CA SER A 116 2.43 0.14 5.28
C SER A 116 2.00 -1.30 5.08
N ALA A 117 0.76 -1.48 4.67
CA ALA A 117 0.22 -2.76 4.24
C ALA A 117 -0.81 -2.56 3.13
N VAL A 118 -0.83 -3.45 2.14
CA VAL A 118 -1.90 -3.52 1.12
C VAL A 118 -3.24 -3.74 1.81
N GLY A 119 -4.22 -2.88 1.53
CA GLY A 119 -5.53 -2.92 2.20
C GLY A 119 -5.48 -2.50 3.67
N GLY A 120 -4.42 -1.78 4.08
CA GLY A 120 -4.22 -1.27 5.41
C GLY A 120 -5.37 -0.39 5.89
N ALA A 121 -5.68 -0.47 7.18
CA ALA A 121 -6.77 0.25 7.81
C ALA A 121 -6.53 0.40 9.32
N VAL A 122 -7.06 1.43 9.95
CA VAL A 122 -6.89 1.66 11.39
C VAL A 122 -7.44 0.50 12.25
N SER A 123 -8.39 -0.28 11.72
CA SER A 123 -8.94 -1.46 12.39
C SER A 123 -8.01 -2.68 12.38
N LYS A 124 -6.94 -2.66 11.58
CA LYS A 124 -6.06 -3.82 11.34
C LYS A 124 -4.60 -3.54 11.70
N ASP A 125 -4.16 -2.28 11.60
CA ASP A 125 -2.74 -1.92 11.52
C ASP A 125 -2.14 -1.40 12.82
N GLU A 126 -2.72 -1.74 13.99
CA GLU A 126 -2.15 -1.34 15.28
C GLU A 126 -0.65 -1.71 15.39
N ALA A 127 -0.26 -2.87 14.87
CA ALA A 127 1.13 -3.31 14.85
C ALA A 127 2.05 -2.39 14.03
N MET A 128 1.54 -1.75 12.96
CA MET A 128 2.31 -0.79 12.17
C MET A 128 2.56 0.50 12.94
N PHE A 129 1.53 1.01 13.65
CA PHE A 129 1.70 2.14 14.56
C PHE A 129 2.72 1.84 15.66
N ASP A 130 2.69 0.64 16.20
CA ASP A 130 3.62 0.20 17.26
C ASP A 130 5.05 0.10 16.75
N LYS A 131 5.27 -0.48 15.57
CA LYS A 131 6.60 -0.58 14.93
C LYS A 131 7.15 0.83 14.65
N ALA A 132 6.35 1.70 14.04
CA ALA A 132 6.73 3.07 13.75
C ALA A 132 7.06 3.87 15.03
N ALA A 133 6.25 3.74 16.10
CA ALA A 133 6.52 4.41 17.37
C ALA A 133 7.80 3.93 18.02
N ALA A 134 8.19 2.65 17.85
CA ALA A 134 9.40 2.07 18.40
C ALA A 134 10.68 2.63 17.76
N THR A 135 10.61 3.27 16.60
CA THR A 135 11.75 3.95 15.97
C THR A 135 12.01 5.35 16.54
N TYR A 136 11.10 5.86 17.37
CA TYR A 136 11.18 7.21 17.96
C TYR A 136 11.44 8.31 16.91
N PRO A 137 10.61 8.39 15.84
CA PRO A 137 10.89 9.29 14.73
C PRO A 137 10.75 10.76 15.15
N LYS A 138 11.48 11.68 14.49
CA LYS A 138 11.31 13.13 14.69
C LYS A 138 9.93 13.61 14.24
N ALA A 139 9.39 12.98 13.18
CA ALA A 139 8.05 13.25 12.65
C ALA A 139 7.40 11.93 12.20
N ALA A 140 6.09 11.79 12.43
CA ALA A 140 5.29 10.68 11.95
C ALA A 140 4.11 11.21 11.12
N PHE A 141 3.88 10.59 9.97
CA PHE A 141 2.81 10.92 9.04
C PHE A 141 1.87 9.73 8.94
N PHE A 142 0.60 9.91 9.24
CA PHE A 142 -0.41 8.86 9.16
C PHE A 142 -1.33 9.10 7.98
N SER A 143 -1.59 8.08 7.16
CA SER A 143 -2.34 8.16 5.91
C SER A 143 -3.32 6.99 5.81
N TYR A 144 -4.48 7.12 6.45
CA TYR A 144 -5.54 6.12 6.49
C TYR A 144 -6.89 6.72 6.15
N GLY A 145 -7.83 5.87 5.74
CA GLY A 145 -9.22 6.23 5.54
C GLY A 145 -9.83 5.69 4.25
N MET A 146 -9.03 5.47 3.19
CA MET A 146 -9.56 4.96 1.92
C MET A 146 -10.23 3.59 2.11
N ASN A 147 -9.52 2.64 2.70
CA ASN A 147 -10.07 1.32 3.00
C ASN A 147 -11.04 1.35 4.20
N ASP A 148 -10.83 2.29 5.12
CA ASP A 148 -11.64 2.42 6.33
C ASP A 148 -13.08 2.80 6.02
N MET A 149 -13.33 3.59 4.95
CA MET A 149 -14.71 3.89 4.53
C MET A 149 -15.52 2.61 4.32
N GLY A 150 -14.93 1.58 3.70
CA GLY A 150 -15.55 0.27 3.54
C GLY A 150 -15.58 -0.54 4.84
N ASN A 151 -14.44 -0.61 5.56
CA ASN A 151 -14.30 -1.42 6.76
C ASN A 151 -15.23 -0.99 7.91
N PHE A 152 -15.56 0.31 7.97
CA PHE A 152 -16.51 0.88 8.93
C PHE A 152 -17.91 1.10 8.32
N ASN A 153 -18.21 0.55 7.14
CA ASN A 153 -19.50 0.68 6.46
C ASN A 153 -19.97 2.16 6.34
N GLY A 154 -19.06 3.09 6.12
CA GLY A 154 -19.33 4.53 6.05
C GLY A 154 -19.49 5.22 7.40
N ASP A 155 -19.33 4.53 8.53
CA ASP A 155 -19.38 5.12 9.87
C ASP A 155 -18.06 5.82 10.20
N ALA A 156 -18.05 7.13 9.94
CA ALA A 156 -16.89 7.97 10.19
C ALA A 156 -16.63 8.20 11.69
N ASP A 157 -17.62 8.07 12.57
CA ASP A 157 -17.43 8.30 14.01
C ASP A 157 -16.68 7.12 14.64
N SER A 158 -17.06 5.88 14.34
CA SER A 158 -16.33 4.68 14.77
C SER A 158 -14.89 4.66 14.21
N PHE A 159 -14.71 5.05 12.94
CA PHE A 159 -13.37 5.22 12.35
C PHE A 159 -12.52 6.21 13.14
N ILE A 160 -13.04 7.40 13.45
CA ILE A 160 -12.33 8.45 14.19
C ILE A 160 -12.01 8.02 15.63
N GLU A 161 -12.90 7.30 16.29
CA GLU A 161 -12.63 6.74 17.62
C GLU A 161 -11.41 5.82 17.59
N GLN A 162 -11.39 4.85 16.66
CA GLN A 162 -10.28 3.91 16.51
C GLN A 162 -8.98 4.63 16.14
N TYR A 163 -9.04 5.56 15.17
CA TYR A 163 -7.87 6.31 14.74
C TYR A 163 -7.28 7.16 15.87
N SER A 164 -8.16 7.81 16.65
CA SER A 164 -7.76 8.60 17.83
C SER A 164 -7.04 7.74 18.86
N ASN A 165 -7.54 6.52 19.09
CA ASN A 165 -6.94 5.57 20.02
C ASN A 165 -5.53 5.17 19.59
N LEU A 166 -5.31 4.87 18.30
CA LEU A 166 -3.98 4.53 17.76
C LEU A 166 -3.01 5.71 17.87
N ILE A 167 -3.43 6.92 17.50
CA ILE A 167 -2.60 8.11 17.63
C ILE A 167 -2.23 8.37 19.09
N ASN A 168 -3.16 8.19 20.03
CA ASN A 168 -2.88 8.38 21.45
C ASN A 168 -1.91 7.32 21.99
N LYS A 169 -2.03 6.06 21.57
CA LYS A 169 -1.04 4.99 21.89
C LYS A 169 0.33 5.35 21.35
N PHE A 170 0.41 5.81 20.08
CA PHE A 170 1.65 6.26 19.47
C PHE A 170 2.30 7.41 20.26
N LYS A 171 1.52 8.44 20.64
CA LYS A 171 2.02 9.58 21.43
C LYS A 171 2.56 9.16 22.78
N LYS A 172 1.94 8.17 23.44
CA LYS A 172 2.46 7.63 24.71
C LYS A 172 3.81 6.93 24.53
N LYS A 173 3.98 6.18 23.43
CA LYS A 173 5.19 5.43 23.14
C LYS A 173 6.33 6.30 22.61
N SER A 174 6.00 7.32 21.80
CA SER A 174 6.95 8.27 21.20
C SER A 174 6.55 9.73 21.45
N PRO A 175 6.69 10.23 22.70
CA PRO A 175 6.08 11.50 23.12
C PRO A 175 6.74 12.74 22.51
N LYS A 176 7.95 12.62 21.96
CA LYS A 176 8.67 13.73 21.31
C LYS A 176 8.41 13.85 19.81
N THR A 177 7.74 12.87 19.22
CA THR A 177 7.43 12.85 17.78
C THR A 177 6.40 13.91 17.43
N LYS A 178 6.68 14.72 16.43
CA LYS A 178 5.68 15.58 15.80
C LYS A 178 4.75 14.73 14.92
N ILE A 179 3.46 14.84 15.10
CA ILE A 179 2.47 14.00 14.39
C ILE A 179 1.71 14.81 13.36
N PHE A 180 1.63 14.26 12.17
CA PHE A 180 0.91 14.76 11.02
C PHE A 180 -0.08 13.69 10.54
N VAL A 181 -1.28 14.11 10.13
CA VAL A 181 -2.29 13.20 9.59
C VAL A 181 -2.71 13.72 8.22
N ASN A 182 -2.46 12.93 7.20
CA ASN A 182 -2.90 13.22 5.84
C ASN A 182 -4.41 12.98 5.71
N GLY A 183 -5.07 13.84 4.95
CA GLY A 183 -6.44 13.61 4.52
C GLY A 183 -6.51 12.45 3.53
N ILE A 184 -7.69 11.90 3.32
CA ILE A 184 -7.97 10.91 2.29
C ILE A 184 -7.90 11.62 0.94
N SER A 185 -7.13 11.09 0.00
CA SER A 185 -7.13 11.53 -1.40
C SER A 185 -8.52 11.39 -2.02
N THR A 186 -8.91 12.29 -2.89
CA THR A 186 -10.20 12.23 -3.56
C THR A 186 -10.27 10.99 -4.46
N PRO A 187 -11.21 10.05 -4.29
CA PRO A 187 -11.46 9.00 -5.26
C PRO A 187 -12.08 9.61 -6.52
N ASP A 188 -11.82 9.05 -7.71
CA ASP A 188 -12.48 9.54 -8.90
C ASP A 188 -13.97 9.11 -8.99
N GLU A 189 -14.71 9.69 -9.93
CA GLU A 189 -16.14 9.41 -10.07
C GLU A 189 -16.43 7.96 -10.50
N SER A 190 -15.51 7.31 -11.23
CA SER A 190 -15.67 5.91 -11.64
C SER A 190 -15.52 4.98 -10.45
N ALA A 191 -14.53 5.22 -9.58
CA ALA A 191 -14.35 4.49 -8.35
C ALA A 191 -15.55 4.66 -7.39
N ILE A 192 -16.05 5.89 -7.23
CA ILE A 192 -17.26 6.17 -6.43
C ILE A 192 -18.50 5.48 -7.03
N SER A 193 -18.60 5.44 -8.36
CA SER A 193 -19.72 4.76 -9.05
C SER A 193 -19.67 3.25 -8.82
N ALA A 194 -18.48 2.65 -8.82
CA ALA A 194 -18.26 1.23 -8.54
C ALA A 194 -18.46 0.90 -7.05
N ASN A 195 -18.08 1.79 -6.15
CA ASN A 195 -18.23 1.62 -4.70
C ASN A 195 -18.73 2.92 -4.04
N LYS A 196 -20.04 3.01 -3.83
CA LYS A 196 -20.72 4.21 -3.30
C LYS A 196 -20.19 4.69 -1.95
N VAL A 197 -19.63 3.81 -1.12
CA VAL A 197 -19.08 4.19 0.20
C VAL A 197 -17.92 5.18 0.07
N LEU A 198 -17.18 5.15 -1.04
CA LEU A 198 -16.07 6.07 -1.30
C LEU A 198 -16.54 7.53 -1.42
N GLY A 199 -17.80 7.78 -1.78
CA GLY A 199 -18.38 9.11 -1.79
C GLY A 199 -18.39 9.81 -0.42
N ASN A 200 -18.21 9.06 0.67
CA ASN A 200 -18.13 9.61 2.03
C ASN A 200 -16.79 10.28 2.35
N TYR A 201 -15.79 10.24 1.47
CA TYR A 201 -14.44 10.75 1.74
C TYR A 201 -14.43 12.20 2.29
N LYS A 202 -15.33 13.07 1.82
CA LYS A 202 -15.44 14.46 2.32
C LYS A 202 -15.85 14.50 3.80
N ASN A 203 -16.82 13.67 4.20
CA ASN A 203 -17.25 13.56 5.60
C ASN A 203 -16.11 13.00 6.46
N PHE A 204 -15.44 11.95 6.01
CA PHE A 204 -14.30 11.38 6.71
C PHE A 204 -13.17 12.42 6.87
N ASN A 205 -12.82 13.17 5.82
CA ASN A 205 -11.81 14.23 5.89
C ASN A 205 -12.18 15.34 6.88
N ASN A 206 -13.45 15.75 6.92
CA ASN A 206 -13.93 16.71 7.91
C ASN A 206 -13.76 16.19 9.34
N LYS A 207 -14.07 14.92 9.56
CA LYS A 207 -13.89 14.27 10.87
C LYS A 207 -12.41 14.08 11.23
N ILE A 208 -11.53 13.69 10.29
CA ILE A 208 -10.08 13.64 10.49
C ILE A 208 -9.55 15.00 10.90
N LYS A 209 -9.94 16.08 10.20
CA LYS A 209 -9.53 17.45 10.51
C LYS A 209 -9.96 17.87 11.93
N ALA A 210 -11.18 17.52 12.32
CA ALA A 210 -11.69 17.79 13.67
C ALA A 210 -10.94 16.98 14.74
N MET A 211 -10.64 15.70 14.47
CA MET A 211 -9.81 14.84 15.31
C MET A 211 -8.41 15.43 15.50
N CYS A 212 -7.76 15.88 14.44
CA CYS A 212 -6.43 16.49 14.52
C CYS A 212 -6.42 17.71 15.44
N LYS A 213 -7.44 18.57 15.33
CA LYS A 213 -7.60 19.73 16.23
C LYS A 213 -7.73 19.29 17.70
N LYS A 214 -8.59 18.28 17.97
CA LYS A 214 -8.82 17.74 19.33
C LYS A 214 -7.55 17.12 19.91
N LEU A 215 -6.80 16.35 19.10
CA LEU A 215 -5.58 15.66 19.52
C LEU A 215 -4.34 16.57 19.51
N LYS A 216 -4.46 17.83 19.06
CA LYS A 216 -3.35 18.76 18.89
C LYS A 216 -2.23 18.18 18.01
N VAL A 217 -2.61 17.63 16.86
CA VAL A 217 -1.73 17.14 15.79
C VAL A 217 -2.04 17.91 14.50
N THR A 218 -1.12 17.89 13.54
CA THR A 218 -1.27 18.67 12.31
C THR A 218 -2.03 17.89 11.25
N TYR A 219 -3.09 18.46 10.70
CA TYR A 219 -3.78 17.95 9.51
C TYR A 219 -3.08 18.44 8.24
N ILE A 220 -2.87 17.54 7.28
CA ILE A 220 -2.38 17.85 5.93
C ILE A 220 -3.51 17.56 4.95
N ASP A 221 -3.96 18.57 4.22
CA ASP A 221 -4.98 18.41 3.20
C ASP A 221 -4.34 17.88 1.91
N THR A 222 -4.58 16.62 1.60
CA THR A 222 -4.12 15.94 0.39
C THR A 222 -5.23 15.76 -0.65
N ALA A 223 -6.47 16.05 -0.28
CA ALA A 223 -7.63 15.81 -1.14
C ALA A 223 -7.58 16.60 -2.46
N HIS A 224 -6.97 17.79 -2.45
CA HIS A 224 -6.90 18.67 -3.61
C HIS A 224 -5.94 18.15 -4.70
N ILE A 225 -4.90 17.36 -4.36
CA ILE A 225 -3.85 16.97 -5.31
C ILE A 225 -4.45 16.31 -6.56
N LEU A 226 -5.34 15.34 -6.38
CA LEU A 226 -5.97 14.61 -7.48
C LEU A 226 -7.13 15.38 -8.13
N VAL A 227 -7.68 16.40 -7.46
CA VAL A 227 -8.66 17.31 -8.04
C VAL A 227 -7.98 18.31 -8.98
N ASP A 228 -6.80 18.81 -8.58
CA ASP A 228 -6.03 19.77 -9.35
C ASP A 228 -5.39 19.12 -10.58
N ASP A 229 -4.98 17.83 -10.47
CA ASP A 229 -4.43 17.06 -11.58
C ASP A 229 -4.97 15.62 -11.63
N PRO A 230 -6.07 15.38 -12.35
CA PRO A 230 -6.64 14.04 -12.51
C PRO A 230 -5.76 13.04 -13.29
N SER A 231 -4.72 13.49 -14.00
CA SER A 231 -3.80 12.59 -14.71
C SER A 231 -2.94 11.75 -13.74
N LEU A 232 -2.90 12.14 -12.46
CA LEU A 232 -2.18 11.44 -11.42
C LEU A 232 -2.90 10.18 -10.90
N TYR A 233 -4.16 9.91 -11.29
CA TYR A 233 -4.80 8.63 -10.97
C TYR A 233 -4.16 7.47 -11.72
N ALA A 234 -4.06 6.33 -11.05
CA ALA A 234 -3.93 5.04 -11.74
C ALA A 234 -5.30 4.62 -12.35
N GLY A 235 -5.31 3.54 -13.12
CA GLY A 235 -6.49 3.14 -13.90
C GLY A 235 -7.73 2.71 -13.10
N ASP A 236 -7.63 2.60 -11.76
CA ASP A 236 -8.75 2.23 -10.87
C ASP A 236 -9.41 3.43 -10.17
N GLY A 237 -8.90 4.64 -10.38
CA GLY A 237 -9.44 5.87 -9.80
C GLY A 237 -9.26 6.02 -8.27
N ILE A 238 -8.39 5.19 -7.67
CA ILE A 238 -8.03 5.19 -6.24
C ILE A 238 -6.53 5.31 -6.07
N HIS A 239 -5.78 4.38 -6.70
CA HIS A 239 -4.32 4.39 -6.68
C HIS A 239 -3.77 5.50 -7.57
N VAL A 240 -2.49 5.80 -7.39
CA VAL A 240 -1.86 6.99 -7.95
C VAL A 240 -0.62 6.66 -8.77
N GLN A 241 -0.30 7.53 -9.73
CA GLN A 241 0.90 7.49 -10.54
C GLN A 241 2.13 7.97 -9.74
N PRO A 242 3.36 7.60 -10.16
CA PRO A 242 4.59 8.03 -9.48
C PRO A 242 4.69 9.55 -9.26
N ALA A 243 4.23 10.37 -10.21
CA ALA A 243 4.29 11.83 -10.11
C ALA A 243 3.49 12.40 -8.91
N TYR A 244 2.44 11.71 -8.46
CA TYR A 244 1.70 12.10 -7.25
C TYR A 244 2.59 12.14 -6.01
N TYR A 245 3.51 11.19 -5.87
CA TYR A 245 4.34 11.07 -4.66
C TYR A 245 5.29 12.24 -4.49
N VAL A 246 5.77 12.83 -5.57
CA VAL A 246 6.59 14.05 -5.53
C VAL A 246 5.80 15.19 -4.88
N ILE A 247 4.58 15.44 -5.35
CA ILE A 247 3.71 16.51 -4.85
C ILE A 247 3.34 16.25 -3.38
N TRP A 248 3.02 15.00 -3.05
CA TRP A 248 2.66 14.61 -1.70
C TRP A 248 3.82 14.72 -0.71
N LEU A 249 5.03 14.28 -1.09
CA LEU A 249 6.24 14.42 -0.28
C LEU A 249 6.61 15.88 -0.07
N ASP A 250 6.53 16.72 -1.10
CA ASP A 250 6.77 18.15 -0.99
C ASP A 250 5.78 18.83 -0.04
N LEU A 251 4.51 18.45 -0.11
CA LEU A 251 3.47 18.95 0.79
C LEU A 251 3.76 18.56 2.24
N MET A 252 4.13 17.27 2.48
CA MET A 252 4.50 16.78 3.80
C MET A 252 5.77 17.48 4.32
N GLN A 253 6.81 17.61 3.49
CA GLN A 253 8.04 18.31 3.81
C GLN A 253 7.76 19.74 4.27
N LYS A 254 7.02 20.51 3.46
CA LYS A 254 6.64 21.90 3.76
C LYS A 254 5.88 22.02 5.07
N LYS A 255 4.93 21.11 5.33
CA LYS A 255 4.09 21.15 6.54
C LYS A 255 4.87 20.77 7.80
N ALA A 256 5.87 19.90 7.68
CA ALA A 256 6.69 19.46 8.80
C ALA A 256 7.91 20.36 9.06
N GLY A 257 8.30 21.19 8.10
CA GLY A 257 9.51 22.00 8.16
C GLY A 257 10.79 21.15 8.07
N LEU A 258 10.79 20.17 7.16
CA LEU A 258 11.91 19.25 6.92
C LEU A 258 12.88 19.81 5.87
#